data_0bfb695797605befcd562b07edb4a73c
#
_entry.id   0bfb695797605befcd562b07edb4a73c
#
_cell.length_a   1.000
_cell.length_b   1.000
_cell.length_c   1.000
_cell.angle_alpha   90.00
_cell.angle_beta   90.00
_cell.angle_gamma   90.00
#
_symmetry.space_group_name_H-M   'P 1'
#
loop_
_entity.id
_entity.type
_entity.pdbx_description
1 polymer ?
#
loop_
_entity_poly.entity_id
_entity_poly.type
_entity_poly.pdbx_seq_one_letter_code
_entity_poly.pdbx_strand_id
1 'polypeptide(L)'
;GLIALLIVGWSTPAKIISLLIYGLSLIAMFSASATYHMVHAKDQVLLILRKLDHSAIYLLIAGTYTPFCVNAFDGFWKWGMLSIIWSLALIGIGVKVFIIRVPRWLNAGIYVVMGWLAVAAAGEMLAALPAWVLTWMIIGGVTYTLGALVYITKIFNFWPGVFGFHEVWHIFVLLAAASH
;
A
#
# COMPACT_ATOMS: atom_id res chain seq x y z
N GLY A 1 14.90 -7.22 -0.13
CA GLY A 1 13.50 -7.23 0.31
C GLY A 1 12.87 -8.61 0.13
N LEU A 2 12.27 -8.91 -1.05
CA LEU A 2 11.49 -10.15 -1.26
C LEU A 2 12.26 -11.44 -0.93
N ILE A 3 13.51 -11.57 -1.40
CA ILE A 3 14.34 -12.75 -1.12
C ILE A 3 14.52 -12.95 0.39
N ALA A 4 14.79 -11.89 1.15
CA ALA A 4 14.93 -11.96 2.61
C ALA A 4 13.62 -12.41 3.28
N LEU A 5 12.48 -11.88 2.84
CA LEU A 5 11.16 -12.28 3.33
C LEU A 5 10.89 -13.78 3.10
N LEU A 6 11.27 -14.29 1.93
CA LEU A 6 11.09 -15.71 1.59
C LEU A 6 12.00 -16.63 2.41
N ILE A 7 13.25 -16.21 2.66
CA ILE A 7 14.19 -16.97 3.50
C ILE A 7 13.64 -17.06 4.94
N VAL A 8 13.21 -15.93 5.52
CA VAL A 8 12.64 -15.90 6.87
C VAL A 8 11.30 -16.63 6.94
N GLY A 9 10.51 -16.56 5.86
CA GLY A 9 9.20 -17.19 5.76
C GLY A 9 9.19 -18.67 5.39
N TRP A 10 10.34 -19.31 5.20
CA TRP A 10 10.47 -20.69 4.70
C TRP A 10 10.06 -21.74 5.74
N SER A 11 8.81 -21.70 6.20
CA SER A 11 8.31 -22.65 7.21
C SER A 11 7.03 -23.37 6.76
N THR A 12 6.11 -22.67 6.10
CA THR A 12 4.86 -23.24 5.60
C THR A 12 4.48 -22.64 4.24
N PRO A 13 3.79 -23.40 3.36
CA PRO A 13 3.35 -22.89 2.06
C PRO A 13 2.49 -21.62 2.18
N ALA A 14 1.60 -21.54 3.16
CA ALA A 14 0.74 -20.38 3.38
C ALA A 14 1.56 -19.12 3.69
N LYS A 15 2.61 -19.25 4.49
CA LYS A 15 3.50 -18.15 4.83
C LYS A 15 4.29 -17.68 3.60
N ILE A 16 4.85 -18.60 2.83
CA ILE A 16 5.57 -18.30 1.59
C ILE A 16 4.63 -17.56 0.60
N ILE A 17 3.44 -18.10 0.35
CA ILE A 17 2.49 -17.51 -0.60
C ILE A 17 2.07 -16.10 -0.16
N SER A 18 1.74 -15.92 1.12
CA SER A 18 1.33 -14.60 1.63
C SER A 18 2.44 -13.55 1.54
N LEU A 19 3.68 -13.94 1.83
CA LEU A 19 4.85 -13.06 1.68
C LEU A 19 5.21 -12.78 0.22
N LEU A 20 5.01 -13.77 -0.69
CA LEU A 20 5.13 -13.54 -2.13
C LEU A 20 4.12 -12.52 -2.62
N ILE A 21 2.84 -12.62 -2.22
CA ILE A 21 1.81 -11.66 -2.59
C ILE A 21 2.21 -10.24 -2.14
N TYR A 22 2.65 -10.09 -0.90
CA TYR A 22 3.13 -8.80 -0.39
C TYR A 22 4.34 -8.28 -1.18
N GLY A 23 5.39 -9.10 -1.33
CA GLY A 23 6.60 -8.68 -2.01
C GLY A 23 6.40 -8.36 -3.49
N LEU A 24 5.55 -9.12 -4.19
CA LEU A 24 5.17 -8.82 -5.58
C LEU A 24 4.34 -7.54 -5.69
N SER A 25 3.45 -7.27 -4.73
CA SER A 25 2.70 -6.02 -4.69
C SER A 25 3.61 -4.80 -4.48
N LEU A 26 4.65 -4.91 -3.64
CA LEU A 26 5.70 -3.89 -3.49
C LEU A 26 6.45 -3.65 -4.80
N ILE A 27 6.92 -4.71 -5.44
CA ILE A 27 7.63 -4.61 -6.72
C ILE A 27 6.73 -3.97 -7.77
N ALA A 28 5.47 -4.40 -7.89
CA ALA A 28 4.51 -3.85 -8.85
C ALA A 28 4.29 -2.35 -8.61
N MET A 29 4.09 -1.93 -7.35
CA MET A 29 3.85 -0.52 -7.02
C MET A 29 5.06 0.35 -7.33
N PHE A 30 6.26 -0.02 -6.86
CA PHE A 30 7.46 0.79 -7.11
C PHE A 30 7.87 0.79 -8.58
N SER A 31 7.70 -0.33 -9.29
CA SER A 31 7.98 -0.40 -10.73
C SER A 31 7.00 0.43 -11.54
N ALA A 32 5.70 0.37 -11.25
CA ALA A 32 4.69 1.17 -11.93
C ALA A 32 4.95 2.67 -11.71
N SER A 33 5.24 3.06 -10.46
CA SER A 33 5.53 4.44 -10.10
C SER A 33 6.80 4.94 -10.78
N ALA A 34 7.91 4.21 -10.69
CA ALA A 34 9.16 4.56 -11.35
C ALA A 34 8.98 4.69 -12.87
N THR A 35 8.28 3.74 -13.50
CA THR A 35 8.03 3.77 -14.94
C THR A 35 7.21 5.00 -15.32
N TYR A 36 6.14 5.31 -14.59
CA TYR A 36 5.30 6.48 -14.87
C TYR A 36 6.09 7.79 -14.78
N HIS A 37 7.00 7.92 -13.80
CA HIS A 37 7.76 9.16 -13.59
C HIS A 37 9.00 9.30 -14.45
N MET A 38 9.57 8.21 -14.95
CA MET A 38 10.80 8.23 -15.76
C MET A 38 10.55 8.24 -17.27
N VAL A 39 9.42 7.72 -17.71
CA VAL A 39 9.14 7.54 -19.15
C VAL A 39 8.59 8.83 -19.77
N HIS A 40 9.25 9.29 -20.85
CA HIS A 40 8.75 10.34 -21.72
C HIS A 40 8.03 9.69 -22.90
N ALA A 41 6.71 9.77 -22.95
CA ALA A 41 5.91 9.13 -23.96
C ALA A 41 4.70 9.98 -24.37
N LYS A 42 3.94 9.53 -25.40
CA LYS A 42 2.71 10.18 -25.82
C LYS A 42 1.67 10.17 -24.69
N ASP A 43 0.78 11.16 -24.68
CA ASP A 43 -0.24 11.36 -23.64
C ASP A 43 -1.08 10.10 -23.33
N GLN A 44 -1.40 9.31 -24.36
CA GLN A 44 -2.14 8.06 -24.19
C GLN A 44 -1.36 7.02 -23.36
N VAL A 45 -0.05 6.90 -23.59
CA VAL A 45 0.82 5.98 -22.83
C VAL A 45 0.98 6.49 -21.39
N LEU A 46 1.23 7.79 -21.21
CA LEU A 46 1.31 8.40 -19.88
C LEU A 46 0.01 8.21 -19.09
N LEU A 47 -1.15 8.27 -19.76
CA LEU A 47 -2.44 8.00 -19.14
C LEU A 47 -2.54 6.56 -18.61
N ILE A 48 -2.09 5.57 -19.40
CA ILE A 48 -2.08 4.16 -18.99
C ILE A 48 -1.12 3.96 -17.81
N LEU A 49 0.09 4.48 -17.90
CA LEU A 49 1.09 4.39 -16.83
C LEU A 49 0.58 5.02 -15.53
N ARG A 50 -0.07 6.18 -15.61
CA ARG A 50 -0.71 6.83 -14.46
C ARG A 50 -1.82 5.98 -13.83
N LYS A 51 -2.63 5.30 -14.66
CA LYS A 51 -3.66 4.38 -14.16
C LYS A 51 -3.02 3.20 -13.43
N LEU A 52 -1.95 2.63 -13.98
CA LEU A 52 -1.21 1.52 -13.37
C LEU A 52 -0.58 1.94 -12.04
N ASP A 53 0.09 3.10 -12.00
CA ASP A 53 0.70 3.65 -10.78
C ASP A 53 -0.34 3.79 -9.65
N HIS A 54 -1.49 4.43 -9.92
CA HIS A 54 -2.54 4.58 -8.92
C HIS A 54 -3.23 3.25 -8.55
N SER A 55 -3.35 2.32 -9.48
CA SER A 55 -3.93 1.00 -9.23
C SER A 55 -3.03 0.13 -8.35
N ALA A 56 -1.72 0.26 -8.53
CA ALA A 56 -0.73 -0.49 -7.78
C ALA A 56 -0.73 -0.14 -6.27
N ILE A 57 -1.20 1.05 -5.89
CA ILE A 57 -1.38 1.42 -4.47
C ILE A 57 -2.45 0.54 -3.82
N TYR A 58 -3.59 0.32 -4.48
CA TYR A 58 -4.62 -0.59 -3.97
C TYR A 58 -4.10 -2.01 -3.80
N LEU A 59 -3.32 -2.48 -4.80
CA LEU A 59 -2.69 -3.79 -4.77
C LEU A 59 -1.72 -3.90 -3.58
N LEU A 60 -0.92 -2.86 -3.33
CA LEU A 60 0.02 -2.84 -2.20
C LEU A 60 -0.71 -2.87 -0.86
N ILE A 61 -1.79 -2.09 -0.69
CA ILE A 61 -2.57 -2.08 0.55
C ILE A 61 -3.10 -3.50 0.81
N ALA A 62 -3.79 -4.13 -0.14
CA ALA A 62 -4.30 -5.49 0.03
C ALA A 62 -3.18 -6.53 0.22
N GLY A 63 -2.07 -6.37 -0.49
CA GLY A 63 -0.87 -7.19 -0.33
C GLY A 63 -0.28 -7.12 1.07
N THR A 64 -0.26 -5.93 1.69
CA THR A 64 0.24 -5.73 3.06
C THR A 64 -0.64 -6.46 4.10
N TYR A 65 -1.96 -6.48 3.93
CA TYR A 65 -2.87 -7.20 4.81
C TYR A 65 -2.70 -8.72 4.73
N THR A 66 -2.32 -9.23 3.55
CA THR A 66 -2.33 -10.67 3.26
C THR A 66 -1.48 -11.49 4.26
N PRO A 67 -0.20 -11.17 4.54
CA PRO A 67 0.57 -11.96 5.50
C PRO A 67 0.03 -11.89 6.93
N PHE A 68 -0.52 -10.75 7.37
CA PHE A 68 -1.12 -10.65 8.70
C PHE A 68 -2.39 -11.49 8.80
N CYS A 69 -3.31 -11.36 7.87
CA CYS A 69 -4.56 -12.14 7.87
C CYS A 69 -4.28 -13.64 7.77
N VAL A 70 -3.36 -14.06 6.89
CA VAL A 70 -3.10 -15.48 6.65
C VAL A 70 -2.36 -16.15 7.81
N ASN A 71 -1.42 -15.45 8.46
CA ASN A 71 -0.49 -16.06 9.41
C ASN A 71 -0.79 -15.74 10.89
N ALA A 72 -1.53 -14.67 11.18
CA ALA A 72 -1.78 -14.23 12.56
C ALA A 72 -3.25 -14.31 12.99
N PHE A 73 -4.18 -14.37 12.04
CA PHE A 73 -5.61 -14.41 12.36
C PHE A 73 -6.24 -15.75 12.06
N ASP A 74 -7.34 -16.05 12.74
CA ASP A 74 -8.16 -17.24 12.54
C ASP A 74 -9.63 -16.92 12.24
N GLY A 75 -10.39 -17.90 11.78
CA GLY A 75 -11.83 -17.82 11.54
C GLY A 75 -12.25 -16.65 10.66
N PHE A 76 -13.21 -15.87 11.17
CA PHE A 76 -13.78 -14.72 10.45
C PHE A 76 -12.73 -13.64 10.17
N TRP A 77 -11.84 -13.31 11.11
CA TRP A 77 -10.86 -12.26 10.94
C TRP A 77 -9.82 -12.58 9.85
N LYS A 78 -9.49 -13.84 9.68
CA LYS A 78 -8.62 -14.31 8.60
C LYS A 78 -9.25 -14.11 7.23
N TRP A 79 -10.37 -14.76 6.97
CA TRP A 79 -10.96 -14.78 5.64
C TRP A 79 -11.88 -13.57 5.37
N GLY A 80 -12.59 -13.09 6.39
CA GLY A 80 -13.47 -11.92 6.26
C GLY A 80 -12.68 -10.64 5.97
N MET A 81 -11.65 -10.35 6.78
CA MET A 81 -10.80 -9.17 6.55
C MET A 81 -10.10 -9.26 5.19
N LEU A 82 -9.54 -10.44 4.84
CA LEU A 82 -8.89 -10.65 3.56
C LEU A 82 -9.85 -10.43 2.39
N SER A 83 -11.07 -10.96 2.48
CA SER A 83 -12.10 -10.78 1.44
C SER A 83 -12.51 -9.31 1.30
N ILE A 84 -12.70 -8.60 2.41
CA ILE A 84 -13.06 -7.19 2.41
C ILE A 84 -11.97 -6.35 1.74
N ILE A 85 -10.72 -6.50 2.17
CA ILE A 85 -9.62 -5.64 1.67
C ILE A 85 -9.32 -5.90 0.19
N TRP A 86 -9.35 -7.16 -0.25
CA TRP A 86 -9.16 -7.49 -1.67
C TRP A 86 -10.34 -7.04 -2.54
N SER A 87 -11.59 -7.15 -2.03
CA SER A 87 -12.76 -6.62 -2.74
C SER A 87 -12.66 -5.11 -2.91
N LEU A 88 -12.30 -4.37 -1.87
CA LEU A 88 -12.09 -2.92 -1.93
C LEU A 88 -10.95 -2.56 -2.89
N ALA A 89 -9.87 -3.33 -2.89
CA ALA A 89 -8.76 -3.11 -3.82
C ALA A 89 -9.19 -3.32 -5.27
N LEU A 90 -9.91 -4.40 -5.58
CA LEU A 90 -10.41 -4.68 -6.93
C LEU A 90 -11.40 -3.61 -7.41
N ILE A 91 -12.32 -3.18 -6.54
CA ILE A 91 -13.23 -2.06 -6.83
C ILE A 91 -12.44 -0.78 -7.09
N GLY A 92 -11.46 -0.45 -6.25
CA GLY A 92 -10.62 0.73 -6.39
C GLY A 92 -9.81 0.71 -7.71
N ILE A 93 -9.24 -0.44 -8.08
CA ILE A 93 -8.55 -0.65 -9.36
C ILE A 93 -9.54 -0.45 -10.52
N GLY A 94 -10.72 -1.06 -10.46
CA GLY A 94 -11.77 -0.89 -11.46
C GLY A 94 -12.14 0.59 -11.65
N VAL A 95 -12.38 1.30 -10.55
CA VAL A 95 -12.64 2.76 -10.58
C VAL A 95 -11.51 3.51 -11.28
N LYS A 96 -10.23 3.17 -11.01
CA LYS A 96 -9.07 3.82 -11.66
C LYS A 96 -8.94 3.54 -13.14
N VAL A 97 -9.31 2.35 -13.55
CA VAL A 97 -9.31 1.98 -14.98
C VAL A 97 -10.37 2.77 -15.77
N PHE A 98 -11.57 2.95 -15.21
CA PHE A 98 -12.71 3.57 -15.90
C PHE A 98 -12.86 5.06 -15.60
N ILE A 99 -12.56 5.53 -14.38
CA ILE A 99 -12.76 6.92 -13.94
C ILE A 99 -11.40 7.61 -13.76
N ILE A 100 -11.04 8.46 -14.72
CA ILE A 100 -9.71 9.08 -14.78
C ILE A 100 -9.58 10.30 -13.84
N ARG A 101 -10.66 11.06 -13.66
CA ARG A 101 -10.64 12.33 -12.92
C ARG A 101 -11.29 12.18 -11.55
N VAL A 102 -10.49 11.74 -10.59
CA VAL A 102 -10.88 11.73 -9.16
C VAL A 102 -10.05 12.78 -8.42
N PRO A 103 -10.65 13.62 -7.58
CA PRO A 103 -9.92 14.60 -6.77
C PRO A 103 -8.84 13.93 -5.91
N ARG A 104 -7.67 14.59 -5.74
CA ARG A 104 -6.53 14.04 -4.99
C ARG A 104 -6.89 13.66 -3.56
N TRP A 105 -7.64 14.52 -2.87
CA TRP A 105 -8.04 14.30 -1.50
C TRP A 105 -8.91 13.05 -1.34
N LEU A 106 -9.78 12.79 -2.33
CA LEU A 106 -10.62 11.59 -2.31
C LEU A 106 -9.81 10.32 -2.55
N ASN A 107 -8.85 10.36 -3.48
CA ASN A 107 -7.95 9.24 -3.73
C ASN A 107 -7.11 8.90 -2.49
N ALA A 108 -6.43 9.89 -1.95
CA ALA A 108 -5.59 9.69 -0.76
C ALA A 108 -6.43 9.30 0.46
N GLY A 109 -7.64 9.88 0.61
CA GLY A 109 -8.57 9.52 1.67
C GLY A 109 -8.99 8.06 1.62
N ILE A 110 -9.32 7.53 0.43
CA ILE A 110 -9.67 6.11 0.26
C ILE A 110 -8.48 5.21 0.65
N TYR A 111 -7.26 5.53 0.23
CA TYR A 111 -6.07 4.76 0.60
C TYR A 111 -5.84 4.75 2.12
N VAL A 112 -5.99 5.91 2.77
CA VAL A 112 -5.85 6.03 4.22
C VAL A 112 -6.93 5.20 4.93
N VAL A 113 -8.20 5.34 4.53
CA VAL A 113 -9.31 4.56 5.11
C VAL A 113 -9.07 3.06 4.95
N MET A 114 -8.67 2.60 3.77
CA MET A 114 -8.33 1.19 3.56
C MET A 114 -7.15 0.74 4.44
N GLY A 115 -6.11 1.57 4.58
CA GLY A 115 -4.97 1.25 5.45
C GLY A 115 -5.37 1.13 6.93
N TRP A 116 -6.28 1.98 7.42
CA TRP A 116 -6.76 1.96 8.80
C TRP A 116 -7.88 0.95 9.09
N LEU A 117 -8.38 0.22 8.08
CA LEU A 117 -9.33 -0.88 8.31
C LEU A 117 -8.78 -1.95 9.28
N ALA A 118 -7.46 -2.08 9.41
CA ALA A 118 -6.82 -2.95 10.41
C ALA A 118 -7.29 -2.67 11.84
N VAL A 119 -7.67 -1.43 12.15
CA VAL A 119 -8.19 -1.05 13.49
C VAL A 119 -9.47 -1.80 13.83
N ALA A 120 -10.28 -2.20 12.85
CA ALA A 120 -11.46 -3.03 13.10
C ALA A 120 -11.11 -4.41 13.69
N ALA A 121 -9.90 -4.92 13.42
CA ALA A 121 -9.36 -6.16 13.97
C ALA A 121 -8.41 -5.92 15.18
N ALA A 122 -8.46 -4.75 15.82
CA ALA A 122 -7.52 -4.38 16.87
C ALA A 122 -7.48 -5.40 18.02
N GLY A 123 -8.62 -5.98 18.40
CA GLY A 123 -8.68 -7.01 19.44
C GLY A 123 -7.87 -8.26 19.05
N GLU A 124 -8.04 -8.76 17.83
CA GLU A 124 -7.27 -9.89 17.32
C GLU A 124 -5.78 -9.56 17.18
N MET A 125 -5.48 -8.37 16.70
CA MET A 125 -4.09 -7.92 16.56
C MET A 125 -3.39 -7.88 17.91
N LEU A 126 -4.03 -7.34 18.95
CA LEU A 126 -3.50 -7.31 20.32
C LEU A 126 -3.33 -8.70 20.93
N ALA A 127 -4.19 -9.65 20.58
CA ALA A 127 -4.12 -11.03 21.06
C ALA A 127 -3.07 -11.87 20.31
N ALA A 128 -2.91 -11.67 19.00
CA ALA A 128 -2.11 -12.53 18.12
C ALA A 128 -0.69 -12.01 17.87
N LEU A 129 -0.46 -10.69 17.94
CA LEU A 129 0.81 -10.08 17.54
C LEU A 129 1.62 -9.56 18.73
N PRO A 130 2.95 -9.75 18.72
CA PRO A 130 3.82 -9.12 19.71
C PRO A 130 3.76 -7.59 19.66
N ALA A 131 3.93 -6.93 20.81
CA ALA A 131 3.85 -5.47 20.92
C ALA A 131 4.80 -4.72 19.96
N TRP A 132 5.99 -5.24 19.69
CA TRP A 132 6.93 -4.63 18.75
C TRP A 132 6.41 -4.65 17.31
N VAL A 133 5.69 -5.70 16.89
CA VAL A 133 5.05 -5.76 15.57
C VAL A 133 3.97 -4.68 15.46
N LEU A 134 3.10 -4.59 16.47
CA LEU A 134 2.04 -3.57 16.55
C LEU A 134 2.62 -2.15 16.50
N THR A 135 3.74 -1.92 17.21
CA THR A 135 4.42 -0.63 17.17
C THR A 135 4.87 -0.26 15.76
N TRP A 136 5.51 -1.18 15.03
CA TRP A 136 5.94 -0.93 13.65
C TRP A 136 4.75 -0.76 12.69
N MET A 137 3.66 -1.48 12.88
CA MET A 137 2.44 -1.30 12.10
C MET A 137 1.83 0.10 12.31
N ILE A 138 1.78 0.58 13.57
CA ILE A 138 1.30 1.93 13.89
C ILE A 138 2.22 2.99 13.28
N ILE A 139 3.54 2.83 13.43
CA ILE A 139 4.53 3.75 12.82
C ILE A 139 4.31 3.83 11.31
N GLY A 140 4.15 2.69 10.64
CA GLY A 140 3.89 2.65 9.20
C GLY A 140 2.58 3.31 8.82
N GLY A 141 1.48 3.01 9.52
CA GLY A 141 0.17 3.63 9.28
C GLY A 141 0.17 5.14 9.48
N VAL A 142 0.82 5.62 10.55
CA VAL A 142 1.01 7.07 10.79
C VAL A 142 1.87 7.69 9.69
N THR A 143 2.95 7.04 9.29
CA THR A 143 3.86 7.52 8.24
C THR A 143 3.13 7.63 6.90
N TYR A 144 2.33 6.63 6.50
CA TYR A 144 1.46 6.72 5.31
C TYR A 144 0.47 7.87 5.40
N THR A 145 -0.14 8.08 6.58
CA THR A 145 -1.12 9.16 6.81
C THR A 145 -0.47 10.54 6.68
N LEU A 146 0.70 10.73 7.27
CA LEU A 146 1.46 11.98 7.14
C LEU A 146 1.85 12.23 5.68
N GLY A 147 2.31 11.21 4.97
CA GLY A 147 2.57 11.30 3.54
C GLY A 147 1.32 11.71 2.74
N ALA A 148 0.17 11.11 3.01
CA ALA A 148 -1.09 11.47 2.37
C ALA A 148 -1.48 12.94 2.63
N LEU A 149 -1.25 13.45 3.83
CA LEU A 149 -1.46 14.86 4.16
C LEU A 149 -0.53 15.76 3.36
N VAL A 150 0.76 15.43 3.25
CA VAL A 150 1.72 16.17 2.40
C VAL A 150 1.23 16.21 0.95
N TYR A 151 0.78 15.07 0.42
CA TYR A 151 0.29 14.97 -0.95
C TYR A 151 -0.98 15.79 -1.21
N ILE A 152 -1.93 15.81 -0.26
CA ILE A 152 -3.18 16.56 -0.37
C ILE A 152 -2.93 18.06 -0.27
N THR A 153 -2.15 18.49 0.74
CA THR A 153 -1.91 19.89 1.07
C THR A 153 -0.83 20.54 0.21
N LYS A 154 0.00 19.74 -0.47
CA LYS A 154 1.13 20.18 -1.28
C LYS A 154 2.18 20.98 -0.48
N ILE A 155 2.27 20.76 0.81
CA ILE A 155 3.35 21.33 1.64
C ILE A 155 4.69 20.68 1.29
N PHE A 156 5.80 21.33 1.69
CA PHE A 156 7.18 20.87 1.43
C PHE A 156 7.54 20.85 -0.06
N ASN A 157 7.21 21.91 -0.77
CA ASN A 157 7.63 22.10 -2.15
C ASN A 157 8.98 22.88 -2.17
N PHE A 158 10.07 22.18 -1.88
CA PHE A 158 11.41 22.80 -1.65
C PHE A 158 12.02 23.36 -2.92
N TRP A 159 12.00 22.60 -4.02
CA TRP A 159 12.50 23.03 -5.35
C TRP A 159 11.46 22.70 -6.41
N PRO A 160 10.61 23.66 -6.78
CA PRO A 160 9.59 23.43 -7.80
C PRO A 160 10.18 22.88 -9.11
N GLY A 161 9.64 21.74 -9.56
CA GLY A 161 10.08 21.04 -10.77
C GLY A 161 11.25 20.06 -10.59
N VAL A 162 11.89 20.00 -9.39
CA VAL A 162 12.99 19.07 -9.10
C VAL A 162 12.71 18.22 -7.88
N PHE A 163 12.34 18.84 -6.75
CA PHE A 163 12.05 18.14 -5.49
C PHE A 163 10.92 18.87 -4.75
N GLY A 164 9.72 18.35 -4.90
CA GLY A 164 8.52 18.94 -4.34
C GLY A 164 7.72 17.98 -3.44
N PHE A 165 6.49 18.33 -3.16
CA PHE A 165 5.59 17.57 -2.28
C PHE A 165 5.37 16.11 -2.76
N HIS A 166 5.50 15.87 -4.06
CA HIS A 166 5.29 14.55 -4.64
C HIS A 166 6.47 13.61 -4.34
N GLU A 167 7.70 14.09 -4.47
CA GLU A 167 8.90 13.35 -4.10
C GLU A 167 8.96 13.10 -2.58
N VAL A 168 8.56 14.10 -1.79
CA VAL A 168 8.41 13.95 -0.33
C VAL A 168 7.38 12.88 -0.01
N TRP A 169 6.23 12.85 -0.69
CA TRP A 169 5.24 11.78 -0.57
C TRP A 169 5.85 10.39 -0.80
N HIS A 170 6.65 10.21 -1.84
CA HIS A 170 7.32 8.94 -2.13
C HIS A 170 8.29 8.51 -1.01
N ILE A 171 8.98 9.46 -0.37
CA ILE A 171 9.82 9.14 0.80
C ILE A 171 8.96 8.58 1.94
N PHE A 172 7.82 9.19 2.25
CA PHE A 172 6.90 8.68 3.26
C PHE A 172 6.39 7.27 2.92
N VAL A 173 6.06 7.02 1.65
CA VAL A 173 5.63 5.69 1.17
C VAL A 173 6.74 4.64 1.36
N LEU A 174 8.00 4.99 1.04
CA LEU A 174 9.15 4.09 1.23
C LEU A 174 9.39 3.78 2.71
N LEU A 175 9.39 4.80 3.58
CA LEU A 175 9.58 4.63 5.02
C LEU A 175 8.46 3.80 5.64
N ALA A 176 7.22 4.05 5.25
CA ALA A 176 6.08 3.29 5.73
C ALA A 176 6.11 1.83 5.23
N ALA A 177 6.45 1.58 3.97
CA ALA A 177 6.62 0.22 3.46
C ALA A 177 7.78 -0.52 4.14
N ALA A 178 8.86 0.18 4.50
CA ALA A 178 9.97 -0.42 5.23
C ALA A 178 9.63 -0.75 6.69
N SER A 179 8.68 -0.03 7.30
CA SER A 179 8.22 -0.31 8.67
C SER A 179 7.29 -1.53 8.74
N HIS A 180 6.56 -1.84 7.68
CA HIS A 180 5.70 -3.03 7.56
C HIS A 180 6.48 -4.26 7.15
#